data_ea11cc6ad1f51682abf18db0416f0863
#
_entry.id   ea11cc6ad1f51682abf18db0416f0863
#
_cell.length_a   1.000
_cell.length_b   1.000
_cell.length_c   1.000
_cell.angle_alpha   90.00
_cell.angle_beta   90.00
_cell.angle_gamma   90.00
#
_symmetry.space_group_name_H-M   'P 1'
#
loop_
_entity.id
_entity.type
_entity.pdbx_description
1 polymer ?
#
loop_
_entity_poly.entity_id
_entity_poly.type
_entity_poly.pdbx_seq_one_letter_code
_entity_poly.pdbx_strand_id
1 'polypeptide(L)'
;VVCSHQSMFETFYLQTIFESSVFILKKELMRIPLFGSYLKKMGCVSVDRNKISKENLGFTGLVGKVLDDKRNTLIIFPQGTRKDYKDRSKFKKGFARIYNDFQINCLPIAINSGKTWPKSSFLKSKQNITVSILKSFEPGKDIEKFSMEVENLIYKELDLIN
;
A
#
# COMPACT_ATOMS: atom_id res chain seq x y z
N VAL A 1 5.16 5.05 -0.91
CA VAL A 1 5.53 3.67 -0.57
C VAL A 1 4.54 2.70 -1.19
N VAL A 2 5.04 1.64 -1.80
CA VAL A 2 4.23 0.51 -2.34
C VAL A 2 4.63 -0.75 -1.59
N CYS A 3 3.71 -1.34 -0.84
CA CYS A 3 4.01 -2.45 0.06
C CYS A 3 3.13 -3.67 -0.22
N SER A 4 3.69 -4.88 -0.13
CA SER A 4 2.91 -6.12 -0.11
C SER A 4 1.93 -6.12 1.08
N HIS A 5 0.76 -6.77 0.93
CA HIS A 5 -0.27 -6.76 1.96
C HIS A 5 -0.77 -8.17 2.26
N GLN A 6 -0.35 -8.73 3.39
CA GLN A 6 -0.67 -10.07 3.83
C GLN A 6 -1.43 -10.07 5.16
N SER A 7 -1.21 -9.05 6.01
CA SER A 7 -1.69 -8.99 7.39
C SER A 7 -2.16 -7.59 7.78
N MET A 8 -2.67 -7.45 8.99
CA MET A 8 -2.84 -6.13 9.62
C MET A 8 -1.51 -5.56 10.14
N PHE A 9 -0.50 -6.40 10.30
CA PHE A 9 0.81 -6.02 10.82
C PHE A 9 1.41 -4.84 10.02
N GLU A 10 1.37 -4.90 8.69
CA GLU A 10 1.95 -3.86 7.84
C GLU A 10 1.34 -2.48 8.13
N THR A 11 0.03 -2.43 8.38
CA THR A 11 -0.67 -1.16 8.63
C THR A 11 -0.17 -0.49 9.91
N PHE A 12 0.11 -1.28 10.95
CA PHE A 12 0.65 -0.74 12.21
C PHE A 12 2.15 -0.48 12.12
N TYR A 13 2.90 -1.44 11.57
CA TYR A 13 4.35 -1.34 11.53
C TYR A 13 4.85 -0.20 10.63
N LEU A 14 4.24 0.00 9.46
CA LEU A 14 4.64 1.09 8.56
C LEU A 14 4.45 2.48 9.19
N GLN A 15 3.52 2.63 10.13
CA GLN A 15 3.34 3.87 10.89
C GLN A 15 4.49 4.13 11.88
N THR A 16 5.23 3.11 12.27
CA THR A 16 6.38 3.28 13.19
C THR A 16 7.66 3.66 12.47
N ILE A 17 7.75 3.38 11.18
CA ILE A 17 8.94 3.67 10.37
C ILE A 17 8.80 4.90 9.47
N PHE A 18 7.57 5.36 9.20
CA PHE A 18 7.31 6.58 8.46
C PHE A 18 6.53 7.56 9.32
N GLU A 19 7.11 8.72 9.58
CA GLU A 19 6.65 9.69 10.57
C GLU A 19 5.23 10.19 10.31
N SER A 20 4.86 10.45 9.06
CA SER A 20 3.53 10.91 8.64
C SER A 20 2.95 9.98 7.58
N SER A 21 2.48 8.81 8.03
CA SER A 21 1.94 7.76 7.16
C SER A 21 0.49 8.03 6.77
N VAL A 22 0.19 8.17 5.49
CA VAL A 22 -1.15 8.31 4.95
C VAL A 22 -1.47 7.11 4.06
N PHE A 23 -2.51 6.35 4.40
CA PHE A 23 -2.88 5.14 3.67
C PHE A 23 -3.99 5.40 2.66
N ILE A 24 -3.88 4.74 1.49
CA ILE A 24 -5.01 4.56 0.58
C ILE A 24 -5.77 3.31 0.99
N LEU A 25 -7.02 3.46 1.36
CA LEU A 25 -7.84 2.40 1.92
C LEU A 25 -9.24 2.33 1.31
N LYS A 26 -9.95 1.26 1.62
CA LYS A 26 -11.30 1.01 1.16
C LYS A 26 -12.29 1.92 1.88
N LYS A 27 -13.22 2.57 1.15
CA LYS A 27 -14.20 3.55 1.68
C LYS A 27 -15.04 2.99 2.84
N GLU A 28 -15.36 1.70 2.80
CA GLU A 28 -16.14 1.03 3.83
C GLU A 28 -15.46 1.05 5.21
N LEU A 29 -14.13 1.08 5.26
CA LEU A 29 -13.37 1.17 6.52
C LEU A 29 -13.63 2.50 7.25
N MET A 30 -13.93 3.56 6.52
CA MET A 30 -14.27 4.87 7.08
C MET A 30 -15.62 4.87 7.84
N ARG A 31 -16.46 3.84 7.65
CA ARG A 31 -17.76 3.70 8.29
C ARG A 31 -17.72 2.94 9.60
N ILE A 32 -16.60 2.28 9.92
CA ILE A 32 -16.44 1.54 11.16
C ILE A 32 -16.37 2.54 12.32
N PRO A 33 -17.23 2.43 13.35
CA PRO A 33 -17.21 3.32 14.51
C PRO A 33 -15.81 3.35 15.16
N LEU A 34 -15.40 4.49 15.67
CA LEU A 34 -14.10 4.78 16.25
C LEU A 34 -12.93 4.65 15.26
N PHE A 35 -12.83 3.51 14.55
CA PHE A 35 -11.75 3.25 13.59
C PHE A 35 -11.81 4.20 12.38
N GLY A 36 -13.00 4.43 11.82
CA GLY A 36 -13.18 5.39 10.73
C GLY A 36 -12.83 6.83 11.13
N SER A 37 -13.14 7.21 12.36
CA SER A 37 -12.77 8.52 12.90
C SER A 37 -11.25 8.66 13.06
N TYR A 38 -10.59 7.61 13.54
CA TYR A 38 -9.13 7.54 13.60
C TYR A 38 -8.49 7.68 12.22
N LEU A 39 -8.95 6.91 11.22
CA LEU A 39 -8.45 6.99 9.84
C LEU A 39 -8.63 8.38 9.21
N LYS A 40 -9.76 9.05 9.49
CA LYS A 40 -10.01 10.44 9.07
C LYS A 40 -9.02 11.41 9.72
N LYS A 41 -8.78 11.26 11.01
CA LYS A 41 -7.81 12.09 11.76
C LYS A 41 -6.38 11.91 11.25
N MET A 42 -6.04 10.71 10.78
CA MET A 42 -4.76 10.43 10.12
C MET A 42 -4.66 10.99 8.69
N GLY A 43 -5.72 11.59 8.14
CA GLY A 43 -5.72 12.07 6.77
C GLY A 43 -5.77 10.97 5.70
N CYS A 44 -6.15 9.74 6.07
CA CYS A 44 -6.17 8.61 5.14
C CYS A 44 -7.11 8.85 3.94
N VAL A 45 -6.68 8.47 2.75
CA VAL A 45 -7.44 8.62 1.51
C VAL A 45 -8.28 7.38 1.26
N SER A 46 -9.60 7.55 1.18
CA SER A 46 -10.50 6.44 0.87
C SER A 46 -10.80 6.36 -0.63
N VAL A 47 -10.84 5.13 -1.14
CA VAL A 47 -11.21 4.86 -2.53
C VAL A 47 -12.44 3.96 -2.60
N ASP A 48 -13.42 4.34 -3.42
CA ASP A 48 -14.54 3.50 -3.81
C ASP A 48 -14.12 2.70 -5.06
N ARG A 49 -13.91 1.39 -4.87
CA ARG A 49 -13.41 0.51 -5.95
C ARG A 49 -14.49 0.06 -6.92
N ASN A 50 -15.76 0.31 -6.61
CA ASN A 50 -16.89 -0.11 -7.42
C ASN A 50 -17.33 0.98 -8.42
N LYS A 51 -16.77 2.19 -8.31
CA LYS A 51 -17.12 3.33 -9.16
C LYS A 51 -15.89 3.81 -9.94
N ILE A 52 -15.80 3.40 -11.20
CA ILE A 52 -14.55 3.49 -11.99
C ILE A 52 -14.37 4.82 -12.75
N SER A 53 -15.37 5.68 -12.98
CA SER A 53 -15.19 6.69 -14.02
C SER A 53 -15.30 8.17 -13.66
N LYS A 54 -16.18 8.60 -12.78
CA LYS A 54 -16.36 10.04 -12.51
C LYS A 54 -15.85 10.51 -11.13
N GLU A 55 -15.68 9.62 -10.17
CA GLU A 55 -15.15 9.94 -8.83
C GLU A 55 -13.61 9.98 -8.78
N ASN A 56 -12.92 9.63 -9.87
CA ASN A 56 -11.45 9.68 -9.95
C ASN A 56 -10.87 11.09 -9.84
N LEU A 57 -11.59 12.13 -10.26
CA LEU A 57 -11.15 13.53 -10.10
C LEU A 57 -11.06 13.91 -8.62
N GLY A 58 -12.04 13.51 -7.81
CA GLY A 58 -12.02 13.71 -6.36
C GLY A 58 -10.89 12.95 -5.68
N PHE A 59 -10.63 11.70 -6.09
CA PHE A 59 -9.54 10.88 -5.55
C PHE A 59 -8.17 11.47 -5.86
N THR A 60 -7.92 11.88 -7.12
CA THR A 60 -6.66 12.50 -7.52
C THR A 60 -6.41 13.80 -6.75
N GLY A 61 -7.46 14.62 -6.58
CA GLY A 61 -7.37 15.84 -5.77
C GLY A 61 -7.05 15.58 -4.29
N LEU A 62 -7.58 14.50 -3.70
CA LEU A 62 -7.25 14.09 -2.33
C LEU A 62 -5.81 13.61 -2.22
N VAL A 63 -5.34 12.81 -3.18
CA VAL A 63 -3.93 12.38 -3.24
C VAL A 63 -3.01 13.57 -3.39
N GLY A 64 -3.33 14.53 -4.27
CA GLY A 64 -2.56 15.77 -4.44
C GLY A 64 -2.41 16.52 -3.13
N LYS A 65 -3.49 16.77 -2.40
CA LYS A 65 -3.46 17.42 -1.07
C LYS A 65 -2.56 16.70 -0.06
N VAL A 66 -2.53 15.37 -0.09
CA VAL A 66 -1.63 14.61 0.78
C VAL A 66 -0.17 14.82 0.39
N LEU A 67 0.13 14.84 -0.91
CA LEU A 67 1.49 14.99 -1.44
C LEU A 67 2.02 16.42 -1.38
N ASP A 68 1.14 17.43 -1.23
CA ASP A 68 1.53 18.84 -1.03
C ASP A 68 2.31 19.03 0.27
N ASP A 69 1.98 18.30 1.33
CA ASP A 69 2.79 18.26 2.55
C ASP A 69 3.92 17.23 2.39
N LYS A 70 5.14 17.75 2.20
CA LYS A 70 6.36 16.95 1.97
C LYS A 70 6.73 15.99 3.12
N ARG A 71 6.13 16.16 4.29
CA ARG A 71 6.31 15.25 5.43
C ARG A 71 5.50 13.97 5.27
N ASN A 72 4.44 14.01 4.47
CA ASN A 72 3.57 12.86 4.28
C ASN A 72 4.22 11.77 3.45
N THR A 73 4.08 10.54 3.94
CA THR A 73 4.40 9.33 3.19
C THR A 73 3.10 8.63 2.77
N LEU A 74 2.78 8.69 1.48
CA LEU A 74 1.63 7.97 0.93
C LEU A 74 1.93 6.48 0.83
N ILE A 75 1.14 5.63 1.48
CA ILE A 75 1.31 4.19 1.51
C ILE A 75 0.16 3.50 0.76
N ILE A 76 0.54 2.65 -0.20
CA ILE A 76 -0.38 1.93 -1.07
C ILE A 76 -0.11 0.44 -0.99
N PHE A 77 -1.18 -0.34 -0.82
CA PHE A 77 -1.17 -1.79 -0.95
C PHE A 77 -1.71 -2.18 -2.33
N PRO A 78 -0.84 -2.48 -3.32
CA PRO A 78 -1.25 -2.59 -4.72
C PRO A 78 -2.14 -3.80 -5.01
N GLN A 79 -2.10 -4.84 -4.17
CA GLN A 79 -3.02 -5.98 -4.26
C GLN A 79 -4.47 -5.58 -3.94
N GLY A 80 -4.67 -4.48 -3.24
CA GLY A 80 -5.98 -3.93 -2.90
C GLY A 80 -6.74 -4.68 -1.81
N THR A 81 -6.23 -5.79 -1.33
CA THR A 81 -6.72 -6.56 -0.18
C THR A 81 -5.58 -7.39 0.37
N ARG A 82 -5.69 -7.81 1.63
CA ARG A 82 -4.74 -8.77 2.20
C ARG A 82 -4.80 -10.08 1.43
N LYS A 83 -3.62 -10.58 1.02
CA LYS A 83 -3.44 -11.78 0.24
C LYS A 83 -2.73 -12.84 1.07
N ASP A 84 -2.92 -14.10 0.73
CA ASP A 84 -2.09 -15.18 1.28
C ASP A 84 -0.62 -14.96 0.92
N TYR A 85 0.30 -15.39 1.77
CA TYR A 85 1.74 -15.18 1.56
C TYR A 85 2.29 -15.86 0.30
N LYS A 86 1.57 -16.85 -0.24
CA LYS A 86 1.88 -17.52 -1.52
C LYS A 86 1.21 -16.87 -2.74
N ASP A 87 0.24 -15.97 -2.52
CA ASP A 87 -0.49 -15.33 -3.63
C ASP A 87 0.42 -14.40 -4.43
N ARG A 88 0.45 -14.59 -5.73
CA ARG A 88 1.21 -13.78 -6.70
C ARG A 88 0.27 -13.12 -7.73
N SER A 89 -0.94 -12.75 -7.30
CA SER A 89 -1.89 -12.05 -8.17
C SER A 89 -1.37 -10.69 -8.59
N LYS A 90 -1.66 -10.30 -9.83
CA LYS A 90 -1.22 -9.03 -10.41
C LYS A 90 -1.61 -7.83 -9.56
N PHE A 91 -0.72 -6.86 -9.48
CA PHE A 91 -0.97 -5.58 -8.82
C PHE A 91 -1.97 -4.74 -9.60
N LYS A 92 -2.81 -4.00 -8.88
CA LYS A 92 -3.73 -3.03 -9.46
C LYS A 92 -2.95 -1.79 -9.92
N LYS A 93 -3.24 -1.28 -11.10
CA LYS A 93 -2.51 -0.16 -11.73
C LYS A 93 -2.63 1.19 -11.00
N GLY A 94 -3.41 1.30 -9.93
CA GLY A 94 -3.65 2.56 -9.21
C GLY A 94 -2.36 3.22 -8.69
N PHE A 95 -1.43 2.43 -8.14
CA PHE A 95 -0.16 2.97 -7.64
C PHE A 95 0.73 3.53 -8.77
N ALA A 96 0.74 2.85 -9.92
CA ALA A 96 1.53 3.28 -11.06
C ALA A 96 0.97 4.55 -11.70
N ARG A 97 -0.36 4.73 -11.70
CA ARG A 97 -0.98 5.99 -12.10
C ARG A 97 -0.59 7.14 -11.19
N ILE A 98 -0.66 6.96 -9.86
CA ILE A 98 -0.23 7.98 -8.91
C ILE A 98 1.24 8.34 -9.11
N TYR A 99 2.12 7.36 -9.26
CA TYR A 99 3.53 7.59 -9.57
C TYR A 99 3.70 8.46 -10.82
N ASN A 100 3.00 8.12 -11.90
CA ASN A 100 3.06 8.84 -13.17
C ASN A 100 2.43 10.23 -13.09
N ASP A 101 1.23 10.35 -12.52
CA ASP A 101 0.46 11.60 -12.53
C ASP A 101 1.10 12.68 -11.64
N PHE A 102 1.73 12.27 -10.54
CA PHE A 102 2.37 13.19 -9.58
C PHE A 102 3.89 13.26 -9.72
N GLN A 103 4.49 12.50 -10.63
CA GLN A 103 5.95 12.47 -10.86
C GLN A 103 6.75 12.34 -9.55
N ILE A 104 6.39 11.34 -8.72
CA ILE A 104 6.95 11.11 -7.39
C ILE A 104 7.81 9.85 -7.34
N ASN A 105 8.74 9.82 -6.40
CA ASN A 105 9.53 8.62 -6.10
C ASN A 105 8.64 7.50 -5.57
N CYS A 106 8.97 6.27 -5.89
CA CYS A 106 8.32 5.09 -5.36
C CYS A 106 9.30 4.21 -4.60
N LEU A 107 8.99 3.90 -3.33
CA LEU A 107 9.76 3.00 -2.49
C LEU A 107 8.98 1.68 -2.33
N PRO A 108 9.41 0.58 -2.97
CA PRO A 108 8.80 -0.72 -2.79
C PRO A 108 9.25 -1.36 -1.47
N ILE A 109 8.32 -2.06 -0.80
CA ILE A 109 8.57 -2.80 0.44
C ILE A 109 7.94 -4.19 0.33
N ALA A 110 8.69 -5.22 0.68
CA ALA A 110 8.22 -6.58 0.83
C ALA A 110 8.16 -6.98 2.31
N ILE A 111 7.04 -7.54 2.76
CA ILE A 111 6.85 -7.99 4.16
C ILE A 111 6.21 -9.37 4.15
N ASN A 112 6.82 -10.33 4.87
CA ASN A 112 6.35 -11.72 4.94
C ASN A 112 5.45 -12.02 6.16
N SER A 113 4.67 -11.06 6.59
CA SER A 113 3.84 -11.13 7.81
C SER A 113 2.72 -12.19 7.76
N GLY A 114 2.33 -12.63 6.56
CA GLY A 114 1.19 -13.52 6.37
C GLY A 114 1.34 -14.92 6.98
N LYS A 115 2.57 -15.41 7.13
CA LYS A 115 2.84 -16.67 7.84
C LYS A 115 2.65 -16.55 9.35
N THR A 116 3.05 -15.42 9.91
CA THR A 116 3.01 -15.16 11.35
C THR A 116 1.65 -14.67 11.80
N TRP A 117 1.05 -13.80 11.02
CA TRP A 117 -0.24 -13.16 11.32
C TRP A 117 -1.18 -13.20 10.09
N PRO A 118 -1.73 -14.36 9.74
CA PRO A 118 -2.57 -14.50 8.56
C PRO A 118 -3.89 -13.73 8.69
N LYS A 119 -4.44 -13.33 7.54
CA LYS A 119 -5.66 -12.53 7.43
C LYS A 119 -6.87 -13.13 8.15
N SER A 120 -7.03 -14.46 8.07
CA SER A 120 -8.22 -15.18 8.48
C SER A 120 -8.09 -15.95 9.80
N SER A 121 -6.98 -15.78 10.52
CA SER A 121 -6.73 -16.49 11.78
C SER A 121 -6.52 -15.53 12.95
N PHE A 122 -7.15 -15.83 14.08
CA PHE A 122 -6.83 -15.21 15.37
C PHE A 122 -5.52 -15.74 15.96
N LEU A 123 -5.13 -16.95 15.59
CA LEU A 123 -3.88 -17.55 16.03
C LEU A 123 -2.70 -16.93 15.29
N LYS A 124 -1.66 -16.62 16.04
CA LYS A 124 -0.38 -16.13 15.52
C LYS A 124 0.64 -17.24 15.64
N SER A 125 1.47 -17.43 14.62
CA SER A 125 2.59 -18.37 14.70
C SER A 125 3.85 -17.67 15.21
N LYS A 126 4.70 -18.42 15.88
CA LYS A 126 5.99 -17.90 16.38
C LYS A 126 7.04 -17.96 15.27
N GLN A 127 7.00 -17.01 14.36
CA GLN A 127 7.96 -16.88 13.27
C GLN A 127 8.44 -15.44 13.16
N ASN A 128 9.61 -15.24 12.55
CA ASN A 128 10.13 -13.91 12.30
C ASN A 128 9.36 -13.23 11.17
N ILE A 129 9.08 -11.95 11.33
CA ILE A 129 8.58 -11.10 10.26
C ILE A 129 9.77 -10.31 9.72
N THR A 130 10.03 -10.46 8.44
CA THR A 130 11.06 -9.73 7.71
C THR A 130 10.42 -8.60 6.94
N VAL A 131 11.02 -7.41 7.04
CA VAL A 131 10.64 -6.21 6.29
C VAL A 131 11.81 -5.81 5.42
N SER A 132 11.68 -5.98 4.11
CA SER A 132 12.69 -5.62 3.13
C SER A 132 12.33 -4.32 2.45
N ILE A 133 13.11 -3.27 2.69
CA ILE A 133 13.04 -2.00 1.96
C ILE A 133 13.89 -2.13 0.71
N LEU A 134 13.26 -1.97 -0.46
CA LEU A 134 13.89 -2.26 -1.74
C LEU A 134 14.38 -0.97 -2.42
N LYS A 135 15.06 -1.11 -3.55
CA LYS A 135 15.56 0.03 -4.32
C LYS A 135 14.40 0.94 -4.76
N SER A 136 14.52 2.23 -4.50
CA SER A 136 13.55 3.23 -4.93
C SER A 136 13.59 3.44 -6.46
N PHE A 137 12.44 3.86 -6.98
CA PHE A 137 12.28 4.27 -8.37
C PHE A 137 12.11 5.77 -8.43
N GLU A 138 12.96 6.44 -9.20
CA GLU A 138 12.81 7.84 -9.57
C GLU A 138 11.67 8.01 -10.58
N PRO A 139 11.00 9.19 -10.65
CA PRO A 139 9.93 9.46 -11.61
C PRO A 139 10.44 9.42 -13.06
N GLY A 140 9.49 9.29 -14.02
CA GLY A 140 9.78 9.38 -15.45
C GLY A 140 9.90 8.05 -16.19
N LYS A 141 9.70 6.91 -15.52
CA LYS A 141 9.60 5.61 -16.23
C LYS A 141 8.25 5.45 -16.93
N ASP A 142 8.24 4.70 -18.01
CA ASP A 142 7.00 4.22 -18.61
C ASP A 142 6.13 3.49 -17.60
N ILE A 143 4.84 3.80 -17.57
CA ILE A 143 3.90 3.36 -16.52
C ILE A 143 3.73 1.84 -16.48
N GLU A 144 3.68 1.17 -17.65
CA GLU A 144 3.50 -0.28 -17.72
C GLU A 144 4.78 -1.00 -17.28
N LYS A 145 5.92 -0.53 -17.77
CA LYS A 145 7.24 -1.06 -17.40
C LYS A 145 7.50 -0.87 -15.91
N PHE A 146 7.23 0.33 -15.37
CA PHE A 146 7.34 0.62 -13.96
C PHE A 146 6.45 -0.33 -13.11
N SER A 147 5.19 -0.50 -13.51
CA SER A 147 4.25 -1.36 -12.79
C SER A 147 4.74 -2.81 -12.72
N MET A 148 5.27 -3.35 -13.83
CA MET A 148 5.82 -4.71 -13.88
C MET A 148 7.11 -4.84 -13.08
N GLU A 149 8.01 -3.86 -13.15
CA GLU A 149 9.27 -3.88 -12.41
C GLU A 149 9.03 -3.88 -10.89
N VAL A 150 8.13 -3.04 -10.39
CA VAL A 150 7.77 -2.98 -8.95
C VAL A 150 7.13 -4.29 -8.50
N GLU A 151 6.18 -4.84 -9.27
CA GLU A 151 5.53 -6.12 -8.96
C GLU A 151 6.54 -7.25 -8.89
N ASN A 152 7.39 -7.40 -9.91
CA ASN A 152 8.41 -8.43 -9.97
C ASN A 152 9.43 -8.29 -8.83
N LEU A 153 9.84 -7.06 -8.51
CA LEU A 153 10.80 -6.79 -7.45
C LEU A 153 10.26 -7.21 -6.08
N ILE A 154 9.02 -6.83 -5.77
CA ILE A 154 8.36 -7.20 -4.50
C ILE A 154 8.14 -8.71 -4.42
N TYR A 155 7.66 -9.36 -5.47
CA TYR A 155 7.39 -10.79 -5.45
C TYR A 155 8.67 -11.64 -5.39
N LYS A 156 9.72 -11.23 -6.11
CA LYS A 156 11.03 -11.88 -6.02
C LYS A 156 11.58 -11.80 -4.59
N GLU A 157 11.48 -10.65 -3.94
CA GLU A 157 11.93 -10.51 -2.56
C GLU A 157 11.07 -11.36 -1.60
N LEU A 158 9.74 -11.39 -1.79
CA LEU A 158 8.86 -12.26 -1.00
C LEU A 158 9.21 -13.74 -1.13
N ASP A 159 9.70 -14.19 -2.29
CA ASP A 159 10.16 -15.58 -2.48
C ASP A 159 11.47 -15.87 -1.74
N LEU A 160 12.31 -14.86 -1.50
CA LEU A 160 13.54 -14.97 -0.74
C LEU A 160 13.32 -14.98 0.78
N ILE A 161 12.38 -14.18 1.26
CA ILE A 161 12.14 -14.00 2.71
C ILE A 161 11.03 -14.88 3.27
N ASN A 162 10.28 -15.61 2.42
CA ASN A 162 9.27 -16.62 2.82
C ASN A 162 9.89 -18.03 3.03
#